data_f8b673548d79f516519a16c82ffeea33
#
_entry.id   f8b673548d79f516519a16c82ffeea33
#
_cell.length_a   1.000
_cell.length_b   1.000
_cell.length_c   1.000
_cell.angle_alpha   90.00
_cell.angle_beta   90.00
_cell.angle_gamma   90.00
#
_symmetry.space_group_name_H-M   'P 1'
#
loop_
_entity.id
_entity.type
_entity.pdbx_description
1 polymer ?
#
loop_
_entity_poly.entity_id
_entity_poly.type
_entity_poly.pdbx_seq_one_letter_code
_entity_poly.pdbx_strand_id
1 'polypeptide(L)' 'MPLDSILVSIAVVTMFVVFAGALWWGDTQA' A
#
# COMPACT_ATOMS: atom_id res chain seq x y z
N MET A 1 -14.32 -15.39 12.03
CA MET A 1 -13.30 -14.66 11.31
C MET A 1 -13.43 -13.17 11.57
N PRO A 2 -12.41 -12.53 12.10
CA PRO A 2 -12.48 -11.11 12.38
C PRO A 2 -12.34 -10.30 11.09
N LEU A 3 -13.46 -9.86 10.58
CA LEU A 3 -13.50 -8.98 9.41
C LEU A 3 -12.63 -7.76 9.63
N ASP A 4 -12.59 -7.29 10.87
CA ASP A 4 -11.80 -6.14 11.23
C ASP A 4 -10.32 -6.36 10.93
N SER A 5 -9.83 -7.55 11.24
CA SER A 5 -8.43 -7.90 11.00
C SER A 5 -8.09 -7.89 9.51
N ILE A 6 -9.00 -8.41 8.71
CA ILE A 6 -8.81 -8.44 7.25
C ILE A 6 -8.79 -7.03 6.69
N LEU A 7 -9.69 -6.19 7.17
CA LEU A 7 -9.75 -4.80 6.71
C LEU A 7 -8.46 -4.05 7.04
N VAL A 8 -7.94 -4.26 8.24
CA VAL A 8 -6.71 -3.61 8.66
C VAL A 8 -5.53 -4.09 7.80
N SER A 9 -5.47 -5.38 7.55
CA SER A 9 -4.41 -5.95 6.71
C SER A 9 -4.43 -5.37 5.31
N ILE A 10 -5.61 -5.30 4.71
CA ILE A 10 -5.76 -4.74 3.37
C ILE A 10 -5.34 -3.27 3.36
N ALA A 11 -5.74 -2.51 4.36
CA ALA A 11 -5.39 -1.11 4.44
C ALA A 11 -3.87 -0.92 4.52
N VAL A 12 -3.20 -1.69 5.35
CA VAL A 12 -1.74 -1.60 5.51
C VAL A 12 -1.05 -1.97 4.21
N VAL A 13 -1.45 -3.06 3.59
CA VAL A 13 -0.84 -3.52 2.33
C VAL A 13 -1.06 -2.49 1.24
N THR A 14 -2.27 -1.93 1.16
CA THR A 14 -2.59 -0.93 0.14
C THR A 14 -1.71 0.31 0.31
N MET A 15 -1.57 0.78 1.53
CA MET A 15 -0.72 1.94 1.80
C MET A 15 0.73 1.67 1.43
N PHE A 16 1.19 0.48 1.73
CA PHE A 16 2.56 0.09 1.40
C PHE A 16 2.79 0.08 -0.11
N VAL A 17 1.87 -0.52 -0.84
CA VAL A 17 1.96 -0.61 -2.30
C VAL A 17 1.92 0.77 -2.93
N VAL A 18 1.04 1.63 -2.45
CA VAL A 18 0.91 2.99 -2.97
C VAL A 18 2.21 3.75 -2.76
N PHE A 19 2.79 3.65 -1.58
CA PHE A 19 4.04 4.34 -1.28
C PHE A 19 5.18 3.84 -2.15
N ALA A 20 5.30 2.52 -2.28
CA ALA A 20 6.34 1.92 -3.11
C ALA A 20 6.17 2.31 -4.56
N GLY A 21 4.94 2.29 -5.06
CA GLY A 21 4.64 2.68 -6.43
C GLY A 21 4.95 4.13 -6.69
N ALA A 22 4.61 5.00 -5.74
CA ALA A 22 4.87 6.43 -5.87
C ALA A 22 6.36 6.72 -5.92
N LEU A 23 7.13 6.04 -5.08
CA LEU A 23 8.59 6.21 -5.06
C LEU A 23 9.20 5.74 -6.37
N TRP A 24 8.76 4.60 -6.85
CA TRP A 24 9.25 4.08 -8.12
C TRP A 24 8.92 5.03 -9.26
N TRP A 25 7.66 5.47 -9.30
CA TRP A 25 7.22 6.36 -10.37
C TRP A 25 8.04 7.65 -10.36
N GLY A 26 8.20 8.25 -9.18
CA GLY A 26 8.97 9.48 -9.05
C GLY A 26 10.42 9.31 -9.50
N ASP A 27 11.01 8.17 -9.15
CA ASP A 27 12.39 7.89 -9.52
C ASP A 27 12.54 7.73 -11.04
N THR A 28 11.55 7.12 -11.68
CA THR A 28 11.59 6.89 -13.12
C THR A 28 11.34 8.18 -13.90
N GLN A 29 10.51 9.06 -13.35
CA GLN A 29 10.12 10.29 -14.05
C GLN A 29 11.04 11.47 -13.80
N ALA A 30 11.87 11.40 -12.80
CA ALA A 30 12.77 12.51 -12.42
C ALA A 30 13.87 12.80 -13.47
#